data_2def416f358f7e11c15b8a2e7622a91d
#
_entry.id   2def416f358f7e11c15b8a2e7622a91d
#
_cell.length_a   1.000
_cell.length_b   1.000
_cell.length_c   1.000
_cell.angle_alpha   90.00
_cell.angle_beta   90.00
_cell.angle_gamma   90.00
#
_symmetry.space_group_name_H-M   'P 1'
#
loop_
_entity.id
_entity.type
_entity.pdbx_description
1 polymer ?
#
loop_
_entity_poly.entity_id
_entity_poly.type
_entity_poly.pdbx_seq_one_letter_code
_entity_poly.pdbx_strand_id
1 'polypeptide(L)'
;MSTKKPTIAPAEGKLGVLTVGLGAVASTLIAGVELAKRGLGAPIGSLTQMDTIRLGKRTDGRNPMIKDFVPLARIEDIVWGSWDPFPDDAYVAAQRAGVLESGKHLEAISDALRDVRPMKAAFERNYVKNIDFFASRLTTVRGAGFGPVGRN
;
A
#
# COMPACT_ATOMS: atom_id res chain seq x y z
N MET A 1 -10.46 9.52 -35.42
CA MET A 1 -11.09 8.77 -34.32
C MET A 1 -11.14 9.69 -33.10
N SER A 2 -12.34 10.11 -32.70
CA SER A 2 -12.52 10.95 -31.51
C SER A 2 -12.35 10.06 -30.28
N THR A 3 -11.22 10.15 -29.58
CA THR A 3 -11.01 9.49 -28.30
C THR A 3 -11.89 10.17 -27.25
N LYS A 4 -13.00 9.52 -26.92
CA LYS A 4 -13.87 9.95 -25.83
C LYS A 4 -13.03 10.01 -24.56
N LYS A 5 -12.84 11.19 -23.98
CA LYS A 5 -12.10 11.33 -22.72
C LYS A 5 -12.80 10.49 -21.64
N PRO A 6 -12.08 9.67 -20.89
CA PRO A 6 -12.68 8.90 -19.80
C PRO A 6 -13.26 9.88 -18.75
N THR A 7 -14.46 9.62 -18.31
CA THR A 7 -15.05 10.34 -17.18
C THR A 7 -14.48 9.74 -15.89
N ILE A 8 -13.76 10.54 -15.13
CA ILE A 8 -13.23 10.12 -13.81
C ILE A 8 -14.32 10.40 -12.79
N ALA A 9 -14.86 9.34 -12.21
CA ALA A 9 -15.80 9.44 -11.10
C ALA A 9 -15.02 9.75 -9.80
N PRO A 10 -15.64 10.48 -8.85
CA PRO A 10 -15.08 10.63 -7.50
C PRO A 10 -14.86 9.25 -6.86
N ALA A 11 -13.81 9.14 -6.04
CA ALA A 11 -13.57 7.93 -5.26
C ALA A 11 -14.64 7.82 -4.16
N GLU A 12 -15.33 6.70 -4.10
CA GLU A 12 -16.34 6.40 -3.08
C GLU A 12 -15.89 5.19 -2.25
N GLY A 13 -16.11 5.27 -0.94
CA GLY A 13 -15.73 4.20 -0.01
C GLY A 13 -14.24 4.11 0.27
N LYS A 14 -13.78 2.95 0.74
CA LYS A 14 -12.40 2.71 1.14
C LYS A 14 -11.52 2.33 -0.04
N LEU A 15 -10.27 2.79 -0.03
CA LEU A 15 -9.24 2.40 -1.00
C LEU A 15 -8.42 1.25 -0.42
N GLY A 16 -8.56 0.05 -0.98
CA GLY A 16 -7.72 -1.10 -0.65
C GLY A 16 -6.34 -0.99 -1.31
N VAL A 17 -5.29 -0.98 -0.52
CA VAL A 17 -3.90 -1.05 -0.99
C VAL A 17 -3.34 -2.42 -0.63
N LEU A 18 -3.01 -3.19 -1.65
CA LEU A 18 -2.50 -4.55 -1.51
C LEU A 18 -1.01 -4.58 -1.82
N THR A 19 -0.20 -5.00 -0.85
CA THR A 19 1.25 -5.12 -1.02
C THR A 19 1.67 -6.57 -1.22
N VAL A 20 2.55 -6.80 -2.16
CA VAL A 20 3.18 -8.10 -2.38
C VAL A 20 4.48 -8.12 -1.58
N GLY A 21 4.44 -8.75 -0.42
CA GLY A 21 5.49 -8.72 0.59
C GLY A 21 5.21 -7.67 1.68
N LEU A 22 5.53 -8.04 2.92
CA LEU A 22 5.41 -7.18 4.11
C LEU A 22 6.80 -6.92 4.71
N GLY A 23 7.77 -6.61 3.84
CA GLY A 23 9.14 -6.27 4.23
C GLY A 23 9.29 -4.80 4.64
N ALA A 24 10.53 -4.32 4.71
CA ALA A 24 10.88 -2.97 5.17
C ALA A 24 10.15 -1.85 4.41
N VAL A 25 10.05 -1.95 3.08
CA VAL A 25 9.42 -0.92 2.25
C VAL A 25 7.91 -0.85 2.53
N ALA A 26 7.21 -1.98 2.50
CA ALA A 26 5.78 -2.03 2.74
C ALA A 26 5.44 -1.59 4.18
N SER A 27 6.15 -2.09 5.18
CA SER A 27 5.92 -1.71 6.58
C SER A 27 6.22 -0.23 6.84
N THR A 28 7.23 0.36 6.17
CA THR A 28 7.52 1.80 6.23
C THR A 28 6.37 2.62 5.64
N LEU A 29 5.88 2.23 4.47
CA LEU A 29 4.76 2.91 3.82
C LEU A 29 3.50 2.87 4.70
N ILE A 30 3.15 1.68 5.19
CA ILE A 30 1.98 1.49 6.06
C ILE A 30 2.10 2.34 7.33
N ALA A 31 3.24 2.24 8.02
CA ALA A 31 3.48 3.00 9.24
C ALA A 31 3.41 4.53 9.00
N GLY A 32 4.01 5.01 7.93
CA GLY A 32 3.99 6.43 7.56
C GLY A 32 2.58 6.95 7.30
N VAL A 33 1.75 6.19 6.59
CA VAL A 33 0.35 6.55 6.32
C VAL A 33 -0.49 6.50 7.60
N GLU A 34 -0.32 5.49 8.45
CA GLU A 34 -1.06 5.39 9.71
C GLU A 34 -0.69 6.52 10.69
N LEU A 35 0.58 6.94 10.73
CA LEU A 35 0.98 8.15 11.47
C LEU A 35 0.33 9.40 10.92
N ALA A 36 0.29 9.54 9.59
CA ALA A 36 -0.35 10.70 8.95
C ALA A 36 -1.86 10.75 9.23
N LYS A 37 -2.57 9.61 9.21
CA LYS A 37 -3.99 9.52 9.59
C LYS A 37 -4.25 10.03 11.02
N ARG A 38 -3.31 9.82 11.93
CA ARG A 38 -3.41 10.25 13.33
C ARG A 38 -2.85 11.65 13.60
N GLY A 39 -2.40 12.34 12.56
CA GLY A 39 -1.78 13.66 12.71
C GLY A 39 -0.41 13.64 13.41
N LEU A 40 0.20 12.46 13.55
CA LEU A 40 1.52 12.26 14.15
C LEU A 40 2.67 12.37 13.15
N GLY A 41 2.35 12.52 11.87
CA GLY A 41 3.28 12.69 10.78
C GLY A 41 2.62 13.42 9.61
N ALA A 42 3.42 13.94 8.70
CA ALA A 42 2.96 14.57 7.48
C ALA A 42 3.44 13.77 6.26
N PRO A 43 2.60 13.55 5.24
CA PRO A 43 2.97 12.82 4.03
C PRO A 43 3.83 13.70 3.10
N ILE A 44 4.98 14.14 3.58
CA ILE A 44 5.85 15.16 2.94
C ILE A 44 6.26 14.74 1.51
N GLY A 45 6.46 13.45 1.27
CA GLY A 45 6.79 12.94 -0.07
C GLY A 45 5.61 12.89 -1.05
N SER A 46 4.39 13.19 -0.60
CA SER A 46 3.19 13.13 -1.42
C SER A 46 2.80 14.51 -1.94
N LEU A 47 3.13 14.78 -3.19
CA LEU A 47 2.75 16.01 -3.87
C LEU A 47 1.23 16.24 -3.84
N THR A 48 0.46 15.20 -4.07
CA THR A 48 -1.01 15.28 -4.11
C THR A 48 -1.62 15.62 -2.75
N GLN A 49 -0.95 15.30 -1.65
CA GLN A 49 -1.44 15.57 -0.29
C GLN A 49 -0.95 16.91 0.26
N MET A 50 0.22 17.38 -0.17
CA MET A 50 0.92 18.49 0.47
C MET A 50 0.98 19.76 -0.37
N ASP A 51 0.80 19.65 -1.68
CA ASP A 51 1.02 20.78 -2.58
C ASP A 51 -0.29 21.32 -3.17
N THR A 52 -0.15 22.46 -3.85
CA THR A 52 -1.23 23.20 -4.48
C THR A 52 -1.15 23.13 -5.99
N ILE A 53 -2.29 23.31 -6.65
CA ILE A 53 -2.36 23.46 -8.10
C ILE A 53 -2.84 24.86 -8.47
N ARG A 54 -2.13 25.52 -9.37
CA ARG A 54 -2.54 26.85 -9.84
C ARG A 54 -3.64 26.72 -10.90
N LEU A 55 -4.76 27.37 -10.64
CA LEU A 55 -5.87 27.46 -11.57
C LEU A 55 -5.90 28.86 -12.22
N GLY A 56 -5.77 28.90 -13.55
CA GLY A 56 -5.80 30.14 -14.29
C GLY A 56 -4.48 30.91 -14.32
N LYS A 57 -4.57 32.23 -14.45
CA LYS A 57 -3.41 33.12 -14.51
C LYS A 57 -2.78 33.30 -13.13
N ARG A 58 -1.49 33.63 -13.09
CA ARG A 58 -0.77 33.90 -11.83
C ARG A 58 -1.41 35.00 -10.99
N THR A 59 -2.00 35.98 -11.67
CA THR A 59 -2.68 37.13 -11.05
C THR A 59 -4.00 36.76 -10.39
N ASP A 60 -4.59 35.62 -10.74
CA ASP A 60 -5.89 35.20 -10.23
C ASP A 60 -5.81 34.67 -8.78
N GLY A 61 -4.60 34.36 -8.29
CA GLY A 61 -4.33 33.94 -6.92
C GLY A 61 -5.02 32.62 -6.51
N ARG A 62 -5.53 31.82 -7.47
CA ARG A 62 -6.29 30.59 -7.22
C ARG A 62 -5.35 29.39 -7.14
N ASN A 63 -4.99 29.01 -5.92
CA ASN A 63 -4.08 27.89 -5.65
C ASN A 63 -4.67 26.92 -4.61
N PRO A 64 -5.71 26.15 -4.95
CA PRO A 64 -6.24 25.12 -4.04
C PRO A 64 -5.22 24.00 -3.82
N MET A 65 -5.36 23.26 -2.71
CA MET A 65 -4.63 22.02 -2.51
C MET A 65 -5.03 21.01 -3.59
N ILE A 66 -4.07 20.22 -4.06
CA ILE A 66 -4.34 19.22 -5.13
C ILE A 66 -5.40 18.23 -4.65
N LYS A 67 -5.31 17.74 -3.41
CA LYS A 67 -6.28 16.81 -2.80
C LYS A 67 -7.72 17.35 -2.73
N ASP A 68 -7.88 18.67 -2.68
CA ASP A 68 -9.20 19.32 -2.60
C ASP A 68 -9.77 19.61 -4.01
N PHE A 69 -8.93 19.62 -5.01
CA PHE A 69 -9.30 19.92 -6.39
C PHE A 69 -9.50 18.69 -7.26
N VAL A 70 -8.70 17.64 -7.05
CA VAL A 70 -8.76 16.39 -7.79
C VAL A 70 -9.55 15.35 -6.99
N PRO A 71 -10.47 14.57 -7.59
CA PRO A 71 -11.26 13.57 -6.90
C PRO A 71 -10.40 12.33 -6.55
N LEU A 72 -9.54 12.48 -5.55
CA LEU A 72 -8.69 11.43 -5.00
C LEU A 72 -9.37 10.76 -3.81
N ALA A 73 -9.02 9.49 -3.57
CA ALA A 73 -9.35 8.84 -2.31
C ALA A 73 -8.65 9.57 -1.16
N ARG A 74 -9.34 9.71 -0.04
CA ARG A 74 -8.78 10.36 1.15
C ARG A 74 -7.78 9.42 1.81
N ILE A 75 -6.76 9.97 2.46
CA ILE A 75 -5.74 9.18 3.16
C ILE A 75 -6.36 8.33 4.28
N GLU A 76 -7.42 8.84 4.92
CA GLU A 76 -8.17 8.18 5.97
C GLU A 76 -8.93 6.94 5.49
N ASP A 77 -9.26 6.91 4.19
CA ASP A 77 -10.02 5.82 3.58
C ASP A 77 -9.13 4.67 3.08
N ILE A 78 -7.81 4.79 3.22
CA ILE A 78 -6.87 3.72 2.85
C ILE A 78 -6.98 2.58 3.86
N VAL A 79 -7.14 1.36 3.33
CA VAL A 79 -7.07 0.10 4.08
C VAL A 79 -6.02 -0.82 3.47
N TRP A 80 -5.39 -1.64 4.29
CA TRP A 80 -4.23 -2.40 3.90
C TRP A 80 -4.50 -3.90 3.82
N GLY A 81 -3.85 -4.53 2.87
CA GLY A 81 -3.72 -5.98 2.77
C GLY A 81 -2.33 -6.35 2.25
N SER A 82 -1.88 -7.55 2.56
CA SER A 82 -0.56 -8.00 2.13
C SER A 82 -0.56 -9.51 1.89
N TRP A 83 0.39 -9.97 1.08
CA TRP A 83 0.77 -11.38 0.98
C TRP A 83 2.23 -11.50 1.40
N ASP A 84 2.53 -12.41 2.30
CA ASP A 84 3.90 -12.67 2.71
C ASP A 84 4.08 -14.15 3.08
N PRO A 85 5.24 -14.76 2.79
CA PRO A 85 5.59 -16.09 3.27
C PRO A 85 5.74 -16.14 4.79
N PHE A 86 6.08 -15.03 5.44
CA PHE A 86 6.19 -14.93 6.89
C PHE A 86 4.87 -14.50 7.53
N PRO A 87 4.53 -15.09 8.71
CA PRO A 87 3.26 -14.83 9.36
C PRO A 87 3.19 -13.56 10.19
N ASP A 88 4.26 -12.79 10.22
CA ASP A 88 4.35 -11.61 11.07
C ASP A 88 3.38 -10.53 10.59
N ASP A 89 2.73 -9.84 11.51
CA ASP A 89 1.94 -8.66 11.20
C ASP A 89 2.83 -7.45 10.86
N ALA A 90 2.21 -6.37 10.38
CA ALA A 90 2.97 -5.19 9.99
C ALA A 90 3.71 -4.53 11.17
N TYR A 91 3.26 -4.72 12.41
CA TYR A 91 3.94 -4.20 13.59
C TYR A 91 5.29 -4.89 13.79
N VAL A 92 5.30 -6.22 13.79
CA VAL A 92 6.53 -7.01 13.92
C VAL A 92 7.47 -6.76 12.73
N ALA A 93 6.91 -6.67 11.52
CA ALA A 93 7.70 -6.36 10.33
C ALA A 93 8.37 -4.98 10.43
N ALA A 94 7.64 -3.96 10.90
CA ALA A 94 8.17 -2.61 11.10
C ALA A 94 9.25 -2.56 12.20
N GLN A 95 9.07 -3.30 13.29
CA GLN A 95 10.09 -3.42 14.35
C GLN A 95 11.39 -4.03 13.83
N ARG A 96 11.30 -5.14 13.09
CA ARG A 96 12.46 -5.81 12.49
C ARG A 96 13.19 -4.93 11.48
N ALA A 97 12.43 -4.18 10.71
CA ALA A 97 12.98 -3.28 9.71
C ALA A 97 13.61 -2.01 10.31
N GLY A 98 13.39 -1.72 11.58
CA GLY A 98 13.88 -0.50 12.22
C GLY A 98 13.33 0.77 11.58
N VAL A 99 12.08 0.71 11.12
CA VAL A 99 11.46 1.70 10.24
C VAL A 99 11.30 3.08 10.86
N LEU A 100 11.09 3.10 12.18
CA LEU A 100 10.87 4.33 12.95
C LEU A 100 11.92 4.44 14.04
N GLU A 101 12.64 5.55 14.08
CA GLU A 101 13.66 5.82 15.11
C GLU A 101 13.09 5.89 16.52
N SER A 102 11.84 6.28 16.63
CA SER A 102 11.16 6.41 17.91
C SER A 102 10.18 5.26 18.13
N GLY A 103 10.46 4.43 19.13
CA GLY A 103 9.50 3.42 19.59
C GLY A 103 8.14 3.99 19.95
N LYS A 104 8.06 5.27 20.32
CA LYS A 104 6.79 5.96 20.61
C LYS A 104 5.89 6.10 19.38
N HIS A 105 6.46 6.37 18.22
CA HIS A 105 5.68 6.47 16.99
C HIS A 105 5.10 5.11 16.58
N LEU A 106 5.93 4.06 16.67
CA LEU A 106 5.47 2.72 16.34
C LEU A 106 4.39 2.24 17.31
N GLU A 107 4.55 2.53 18.61
CA GLU A 107 3.56 2.18 19.62
C GLU A 107 2.25 2.93 19.43
N ALA A 108 2.31 4.21 19.04
CA ALA A 108 1.12 5.03 18.79
C ALA A 108 0.21 4.51 17.68
N ILE A 109 0.73 3.67 16.77
CA ILE A 109 -0.01 3.06 15.65
C ILE A 109 -0.06 1.54 15.72
N SER A 110 0.35 0.96 16.87
CA SER A 110 0.52 -0.49 17.03
C SER A 110 -0.75 -1.29 16.75
N ASP A 111 -1.91 -0.77 17.14
CA ASP A 111 -3.22 -1.36 16.86
C ASP A 111 -3.46 -1.52 15.35
N ALA A 112 -3.32 -0.42 14.59
CA ALA A 112 -3.52 -0.45 13.14
C ALA A 112 -2.52 -1.36 12.42
N LEU A 113 -1.27 -1.40 12.87
CA LEU A 113 -0.25 -2.26 12.28
C LEU A 113 -0.49 -3.75 12.58
N ARG A 114 -0.98 -4.09 13.78
CA ARG A 114 -1.31 -5.47 14.15
C ARG A 114 -2.51 -6.02 13.40
N ASP A 115 -3.41 -5.16 12.93
CA ASP A 115 -4.54 -5.54 12.10
C ASP A 115 -4.12 -5.93 10.68
N VAL A 116 -2.98 -5.44 10.20
CA VAL A 116 -2.44 -5.79 8.89
C VAL A 116 -1.68 -7.12 8.97
N ARG A 117 -2.41 -8.20 8.76
CA ARG A 117 -1.87 -9.57 8.76
C ARG A 117 -1.75 -10.08 7.34
N PRO A 118 -0.58 -10.63 6.97
CA PRO A 118 -0.40 -11.10 5.62
C PRO A 118 -1.24 -12.34 5.33
N MET A 119 -1.85 -12.35 4.17
CA MET A 119 -2.43 -13.54 3.56
C MET A 119 -1.29 -14.47 3.13
N LYS A 120 -1.60 -15.75 2.96
CA LYS A 120 -0.63 -16.73 2.49
C LYS A 120 -0.14 -16.37 1.09
N ALA A 121 1.17 -16.25 0.94
CA ALA A 121 1.76 -16.06 -0.36
C ALA A 121 1.67 -17.34 -1.20
N ALA A 122 1.29 -17.20 -2.46
CA ALA A 122 1.22 -18.30 -3.41
C ALA A 122 2.42 -18.21 -4.36
N PHE A 123 3.22 -19.27 -4.43
CA PHE A 123 4.35 -19.35 -5.34
C PHE A 123 4.24 -20.59 -6.21
N GLU A 124 4.65 -20.46 -7.46
CA GLU A 124 4.83 -21.64 -8.31
C GLU A 124 6.15 -22.35 -7.95
N ARG A 125 6.04 -23.60 -7.54
CA ARG A 125 7.16 -24.42 -7.04
C ARG A 125 8.35 -24.51 -7.99
N ASN A 126 8.10 -24.46 -9.29
CA ASN A 126 9.15 -24.53 -10.30
C ASN A 126 9.94 -23.22 -10.47
N TYR A 127 9.36 -22.10 -10.06
CA TYR A 127 9.95 -20.78 -10.16
C TYR A 127 10.81 -20.41 -8.95
N VAL A 128 10.41 -20.86 -7.76
CA VAL A 128 11.03 -20.43 -6.50
C VAL A 128 11.52 -21.64 -5.72
N LYS A 129 12.64 -22.20 -6.18
CA LYS A 129 13.17 -23.47 -5.67
C LYS A 129 13.65 -23.44 -4.22
N ASN A 130 13.93 -22.28 -3.64
CA ASN A 130 14.57 -22.16 -2.31
C ASN A 130 13.68 -21.56 -1.22
N ILE A 131 12.45 -21.17 -1.52
CA ILE A 131 11.52 -20.63 -0.50
C ILE A 131 10.86 -21.74 0.31
N ASP A 132 10.77 -22.95 -0.20
CA ASP A 132 10.19 -24.11 0.49
C ASP A 132 10.81 -24.37 1.87
N PHE A 133 12.05 -23.96 2.09
CA PHE A 133 12.75 -24.17 3.35
C PHE A 133 12.33 -23.21 4.47
N PHE A 134 11.80 -22.04 4.13
CA PHE A 134 11.46 -21.00 5.11
C PHE A 134 9.96 -20.79 5.33
N ALA A 135 9.13 -21.39 4.51
CA ALA A 135 7.73 -21.02 4.46
C ALA A 135 6.79 -22.16 4.83
N SER A 136 6.57 -22.38 6.11
CA SER A 136 5.44 -23.17 6.62
C SER A 136 4.06 -22.64 6.20
N ARG A 137 4.01 -21.52 5.47
CA ARG A 137 2.82 -20.80 5.01
C ARG A 137 2.69 -20.63 3.50
N LEU A 138 3.54 -21.29 2.71
CA LEU A 138 3.33 -21.32 1.27
C LEU A 138 2.12 -22.18 0.95
N THR A 139 1.09 -21.56 0.42
CA THR A 139 0.05 -22.30 -0.26
C THR A 139 0.56 -22.60 -1.66
N THR A 140 0.97 -23.84 -1.90
CA THR A 140 1.20 -24.32 -3.26
C THR A 140 -0.14 -24.25 -3.96
N VAL A 141 -0.30 -23.33 -4.91
CA VAL A 141 -1.43 -23.36 -5.84
C VAL A 141 -1.18 -24.57 -6.74
N ARG A 142 -1.70 -25.72 -6.37
CA ARG A 142 -1.93 -26.80 -7.31
C ARG A 142 -2.96 -26.28 -8.30
N GLY A 143 -2.47 -26.04 -9.54
CA GLY A 143 -3.16 -25.50 -10.66
C GLY A 143 -4.68 -25.62 -10.64
N ALA A 144 -5.35 -24.51 -10.43
CA ALA A 144 -6.58 -24.27 -11.13
C ALA A 144 -6.21 -23.85 -12.55
N GLY A 145 -6.03 -24.84 -13.44
CA GLY A 145 -6.34 -24.68 -14.85
C GLY A 145 -5.42 -23.85 -15.74
N PHE A 146 -4.12 -23.73 -15.47
CA PHE A 146 -3.18 -23.43 -16.55
C PHE A 146 -2.65 -24.75 -17.12
N GLY A 147 -3.35 -25.28 -18.10
CA GLY A 147 -2.86 -26.37 -18.94
C GLY A 147 -1.53 -25.95 -19.57
N PRO A 148 -0.66 -26.93 -19.91
CA PRO A 148 0.61 -26.62 -20.57
C PRO A 148 0.32 -25.84 -21.84
N VAL A 149 0.91 -24.65 -21.96
CA VAL A 149 0.95 -23.92 -23.23
C VAL A 149 1.72 -24.81 -24.18
N GLY A 150 1.00 -25.41 -25.12
CA GLY A 150 1.60 -26.24 -26.17
C GLY A 150 2.66 -25.44 -26.89
N ARG A 151 3.89 -25.94 -26.88
CA ARG A 151 4.92 -25.49 -27.80
C ARG A 151 4.59 -26.09 -29.15
N ASN A 152 4.19 -25.27 -30.09
CA ASN A 152 4.33 -25.53 -31.51
C ASN A 152 5.69 -25.02 -31.96
#